data_2ff776710c3e5f84f102d8742e193eb3
#
_entry.id   2ff776710c3e5f84f102d8742e193eb3
#
_cell.length_a   1.000
_cell.length_b   1.000
_cell.length_c   1.000
_cell.angle_alpha   90.00
_cell.angle_beta   90.00
_cell.angle_gamma   90.00
#
_symmetry.space_group_name_H-M   'P 1'
#
loop_
_entity.id
_entity.type
_entity.pdbx_description
1 polymer ?
#
loop_
_entity_poly.entity_id
_entity_poly.type
_entity_poly.pdbx_seq_one_letter_code
_entity_poly.pdbx_strand_id
1 'polypeptide(L)'
;MPDLALYNRAGDVVAHALVDEGFQTKHRWFFTQGYVKRYRRVGGKQEIVLLARQILGLKKWDPREVDHINRNKLDNRRCNLRVVTRNQNRQNVPAQAKSGFRGVYVDRAGRWYAQVRVGGKLNHLGTFDNEEEAARVASDFRREHLPYSYEGSD
;
A
#
# COMPACT_ATOMS: atom_id res chain seq x y z
N MET A 1 -1.03 21.25 -5.98
CA MET A 1 -1.75 19.96 -6.07
C MET A 1 -2.92 20.07 -5.12
N PRO A 2 -4.11 19.58 -5.50
CA PRO A 2 -5.26 19.68 -4.63
C PRO A 2 -5.08 18.80 -3.39
N ASP A 3 -5.13 19.46 -2.23
CA ASP A 3 -4.97 18.86 -0.92
C ASP A 3 -6.32 18.79 -0.20
N LEU A 4 -6.67 17.62 0.29
CA LEU A 4 -7.82 17.42 1.13
C LEU A 4 -7.39 17.47 2.61
N ALA A 5 -7.87 18.48 3.33
CA ALA A 5 -7.60 18.61 4.76
C ALA A 5 -8.22 17.45 5.55
N LEU A 6 -7.44 16.88 6.47
CA LEU A 6 -7.83 15.77 7.35
C LEU A 6 -7.86 16.26 8.80
N TYR A 7 -8.92 15.91 9.50
CA TYR A 7 -9.23 16.43 10.82
C TYR A 7 -9.03 15.40 11.93
N ASN A 8 -8.75 15.88 13.14
CA ASN A 8 -8.88 15.11 14.37
C ASN A 8 -10.30 15.24 14.95
N ARG A 9 -10.56 14.62 16.11
CA ARG A 9 -11.86 14.71 16.78
C ARG A 9 -12.16 16.11 17.33
N ALA A 10 -11.14 16.89 17.64
CA ALA A 10 -11.29 18.28 18.13
C ALA A 10 -11.64 19.25 16.99
N GLY A 11 -11.43 18.84 15.73
CA GLY A 11 -11.72 19.66 14.56
C GLY A 11 -10.49 20.36 13.97
N ASP A 12 -9.29 20.08 14.49
CA ASP A 12 -8.05 20.63 13.98
C ASP A 12 -7.61 19.86 12.74
N VAL A 13 -6.96 20.55 11.81
CA VAL A 13 -6.31 19.93 10.65
C VAL A 13 -5.00 19.28 11.10
N VAL A 14 -4.87 17.98 10.92
CA VAL A 14 -3.71 17.18 11.37
C VAL A 14 -2.87 16.60 10.24
N ALA A 15 -3.42 16.56 9.03
CA ALA A 15 -2.72 16.07 7.84
C ALA A 15 -3.46 16.53 6.58
N HIS A 16 -2.84 16.28 5.43
CA HIS A 16 -3.46 16.47 4.11
C HIS A 16 -3.35 15.20 3.29
N ALA A 17 -4.41 14.86 2.56
CA ALA A 17 -4.39 13.79 1.56
C ALA A 17 -4.31 14.39 0.16
N LEU A 18 -3.47 13.81 -0.69
CA LEU A 18 -3.43 14.14 -2.10
C LEU A 18 -4.65 13.50 -2.80
N VAL A 19 -5.33 14.28 -3.61
CA VAL A 19 -6.48 13.85 -4.41
C VAL A 19 -6.35 14.39 -5.83
N ASP A 20 -7.15 13.89 -6.76
CA ASP A 20 -7.18 14.41 -8.13
C ASP A 20 -7.67 15.86 -8.18
N GLU A 21 -7.20 16.58 -9.18
CA GLU A 21 -7.70 17.92 -9.47
C GLU A 21 -9.21 17.89 -9.73
N GLY A 22 -9.95 18.84 -9.14
CA GLY A 22 -11.41 18.88 -9.21
C GLY A 22 -12.14 17.96 -8.21
N PHE A 23 -11.43 17.21 -7.36
CA PHE A 23 -12.10 16.47 -6.27
C PHE A 23 -12.76 17.44 -5.30
N GLN A 24 -14.06 17.33 -5.16
CA GLN A 24 -14.83 18.16 -4.24
C GLN A 24 -15.60 17.31 -3.24
N THR A 25 -15.66 17.78 -2.00
CA THR A 25 -16.41 17.13 -0.94
C THR A 25 -16.89 18.15 0.09
N LYS A 26 -18.13 18.01 0.56
CA LYS A 26 -18.67 18.75 1.69
C LYS A 26 -18.49 18.04 3.03
N HIS A 27 -17.83 16.88 3.01
CA HIS A 27 -17.67 16.06 4.21
C HIS A 27 -16.30 16.30 4.84
N ARG A 28 -16.24 16.23 6.17
CA ARG A 28 -14.99 16.14 6.91
C ARG A 28 -14.42 14.73 6.81
N TRP A 29 -13.11 14.67 6.54
CA TRP A 29 -12.34 13.44 6.47
C TRP A 29 -11.33 13.38 7.60
N PHE A 30 -11.04 12.18 8.06
CA PHE A 30 -10.16 11.90 9.20
C PHE A 30 -9.07 10.93 8.78
N PHE A 31 -7.87 11.12 9.31
CA PHE A 31 -6.79 10.14 9.16
C PHE A 31 -6.64 9.37 10.46
N THR A 32 -7.04 8.11 10.49
CA THR A 32 -6.92 7.26 11.67
C THR A 32 -6.60 5.83 11.26
N GLN A 33 -5.72 5.17 12.04
CA GLN A 33 -5.30 3.80 11.78
C GLN A 33 -4.74 3.58 10.36
N GLY A 34 -4.02 4.58 9.84
CA GLY A 34 -3.40 4.52 8.53
C GLY A 34 -4.35 4.64 7.34
N TYR A 35 -5.59 5.12 7.53
CA TYR A 35 -6.55 5.30 6.44
C TYR A 35 -7.25 6.65 6.51
N VAL A 36 -7.52 7.22 5.34
CA VAL A 36 -8.39 8.38 5.18
C VAL A 36 -9.85 7.91 5.13
N LYS A 37 -10.64 8.31 6.11
CA LYS A 37 -12.01 7.84 6.28
C LYS A 37 -12.96 8.93 6.80
N ARG A 38 -14.24 8.76 6.57
CA ARG A 38 -15.31 9.52 7.20
C ARG A 38 -16.38 8.58 7.74
N TYR A 39 -17.25 9.16 8.56
CA TYR A 39 -18.40 8.46 9.10
C TYR A 39 -19.67 8.95 8.44
N ARG A 40 -20.63 8.07 8.23
CA ARG A 40 -22.01 8.39 7.82
C ARG A 40 -22.99 7.58 8.64
N ARG A 41 -24.23 8.04 8.75
CA ARG A 41 -25.33 7.26 9.34
C ARG A 41 -26.24 6.71 8.25
N VAL A 42 -26.57 5.42 8.36
CA VAL A 42 -27.49 4.72 7.47
C VAL A 42 -28.39 3.85 8.35
N GLY A 43 -29.70 4.06 8.31
CA GLY A 43 -30.64 3.31 9.14
C GLY A 43 -30.32 3.39 10.64
N GLY A 44 -29.89 4.54 11.13
CA GLY A 44 -29.53 4.74 12.55
C GLY A 44 -28.14 4.21 12.94
N LYS A 45 -27.48 3.41 12.10
CA LYS A 45 -26.16 2.83 12.36
C LYS A 45 -25.04 3.68 11.75
N GLN A 46 -23.92 3.78 12.48
CA GLN A 46 -22.73 4.45 11.97
C GLN A 46 -21.96 3.52 11.02
N GLU A 47 -21.60 4.04 9.86
CA GLU A 47 -20.80 3.34 8.86
C GLU A 47 -19.50 4.12 8.55
N ILE A 48 -18.44 3.39 8.29
CA ILE A 48 -17.15 3.91 7.83
C ILE A 48 -17.15 3.94 6.31
N VAL A 49 -16.73 5.07 5.74
CA VAL A 49 -16.46 5.24 4.31
C VAL A 49 -14.97 5.53 4.14
N LEU A 50 -14.25 4.67 3.45
CA LEU A 50 -12.85 4.90 3.09
C LEU A 50 -12.78 5.78 1.83
N LEU A 51 -11.90 6.81 1.85
CA LEU A 51 -11.76 7.74 0.74
C LEU A 51 -11.37 7.03 -0.57
N ALA A 52 -10.36 6.17 -0.52
CA ALA A 52 -9.91 5.42 -1.69
C ALA A 52 -11.03 4.57 -2.32
N ARG A 53 -11.86 3.90 -1.50
CA ARG A 53 -13.02 3.13 -2.01
C ARG A 53 -14.07 4.04 -2.64
N GLN A 54 -14.32 5.21 -2.06
CA GLN A 54 -15.27 6.19 -2.61
C GLN A 54 -14.77 6.73 -3.94
N ILE A 55 -13.49 7.08 -4.07
CA ILE A 55 -12.89 7.57 -5.32
C ILE A 55 -13.01 6.54 -6.46
N LEU A 56 -12.78 5.26 -6.15
CA LEU A 56 -12.89 4.17 -7.14
C LEU A 56 -14.32 3.60 -7.29
N GLY A 57 -15.31 4.16 -6.59
CA GLY A 57 -16.71 3.75 -6.71
C GLY A 57 -17.03 2.36 -6.13
N LEU A 58 -16.16 1.80 -5.26
CA LEU A 58 -16.40 0.49 -4.66
C LEU A 58 -17.50 0.57 -3.60
N LYS A 59 -18.51 -0.28 -3.74
CA LYS A 59 -19.59 -0.41 -2.75
C LYS A 59 -19.09 -1.08 -1.47
N LYS A 60 -19.84 -0.92 -0.37
CA LYS A 60 -19.47 -1.48 0.94
C LYS A 60 -19.25 -3.00 0.91
N TRP A 61 -20.05 -3.72 0.13
CA TRP A 61 -20.02 -5.18 0.03
C TRP A 61 -19.09 -5.72 -1.06
N ASP A 62 -18.41 -4.87 -1.80
CA ASP A 62 -17.47 -5.33 -2.80
C ASP A 62 -16.31 -6.06 -2.09
N PRO A 63 -16.06 -7.35 -2.40
CA PRO A 63 -15.04 -8.14 -1.72
C PRO A 63 -13.61 -7.71 -2.10
N ARG A 64 -13.48 -6.92 -3.17
CA ARG A 64 -12.19 -6.40 -3.61
C ARG A 64 -11.70 -5.30 -2.69
N GLU A 65 -10.40 -5.15 -2.63
CA GLU A 65 -9.70 -4.15 -1.84
C GLU A 65 -9.24 -2.99 -2.74
N VAL A 66 -8.91 -1.87 -2.14
CA VAL A 66 -8.18 -0.78 -2.82
C VAL A 66 -6.77 -0.78 -2.29
N ASP A 67 -5.82 -0.88 -3.20
CA ASP A 67 -4.39 -0.78 -2.92
C ASP A 67 -3.87 0.61 -3.33
N HIS A 68 -2.98 1.17 -2.52
CA HIS A 68 -2.18 2.35 -2.85
C HIS A 68 -0.87 1.86 -3.44
N ILE A 69 -0.67 2.08 -4.74
CA ILE A 69 0.47 1.52 -5.50
C ILE A 69 1.79 1.88 -4.83
N ASN A 70 2.00 3.15 -4.47
CA ASN A 70 3.20 3.65 -3.80
C ASN A 70 3.21 3.43 -2.27
N ARG A 71 2.25 2.68 -1.71
CA ARG A 71 2.06 2.41 -0.27
C ARG A 71 1.74 3.63 0.59
N ASN A 72 1.74 4.85 0.03
CA ASN A 72 1.36 6.05 0.75
C ASN A 72 -0.16 6.19 0.86
N LYS A 73 -0.72 5.94 2.04
CA LYS A 73 -2.16 5.98 2.32
C LYS A 73 -2.77 7.39 2.28
N LEU A 74 -1.93 8.42 2.24
CA LEU A 74 -2.36 9.80 2.05
C LEU A 74 -2.44 10.18 0.56
N ASP A 75 -1.87 9.41 -0.35
CA ASP A 75 -1.96 9.65 -1.79
C ASP A 75 -3.17 8.92 -2.40
N ASN A 76 -4.30 9.60 -2.40
CA ASN A 76 -5.58 9.08 -2.88
C ASN A 76 -5.90 9.52 -4.33
N ARG A 77 -4.91 9.91 -5.11
CA ARG A 77 -5.09 10.17 -6.55
C ARG A 77 -5.39 8.88 -7.30
N ARG A 78 -6.26 8.93 -8.32
CA ARG A 78 -6.66 7.75 -9.11
C ARG A 78 -5.46 7.02 -9.71
N CYS A 79 -4.43 7.75 -10.14
CA CYS A 79 -3.20 7.16 -10.69
C CYS A 79 -2.43 6.29 -9.69
N ASN A 80 -2.62 6.52 -8.39
CA ASN A 80 -2.00 5.75 -7.31
C ASN A 80 -2.93 4.68 -6.70
N LEU A 81 -4.19 4.63 -7.12
CA LEU A 81 -5.18 3.68 -6.58
C LEU A 81 -5.50 2.59 -7.60
N ARG A 82 -5.60 1.36 -7.15
CA ARG A 82 -6.07 0.23 -7.98
C ARG A 82 -6.97 -0.70 -7.19
N VAL A 83 -7.94 -1.29 -7.89
CA VAL A 83 -8.82 -2.32 -7.35
C VAL A 83 -8.11 -3.66 -7.47
N VAL A 84 -7.99 -4.38 -6.37
CA VAL A 84 -7.26 -5.64 -6.28
C VAL A 84 -8.03 -6.69 -5.48
N THR A 85 -7.73 -7.96 -5.73
CA THR A 85 -8.08 -9.02 -4.81
C THR A 85 -7.16 -8.99 -3.58
N ARG A 86 -7.56 -9.65 -2.49
CA ARG A 86 -6.73 -9.77 -1.30
C ARG A 86 -5.34 -10.38 -1.57
N ASN A 87 -5.27 -11.36 -2.47
CA ASN A 87 -4.00 -12.00 -2.83
C ASN A 87 -3.08 -11.05 -3.63
N GLN A 88 -3.65 -10.24 -4.52
CA GLN A 88 -2.91 -9.21 -5.24
C GLN A 88 -2.41 -8.11 -4.30
N ASN A 89 -3.26 -7.65 -3.37
CA ASN A 89 -2.88 -6.63 -2.39
C ASN A 89 -1.70 -7.10 -1.50
N ARG A 90 -1.64 -8.38 -1.17
CA ARG A 90 -0.52 -8.98 -0.42
C ARG A 90 0.82 -8.95 -1.16
N GLN A 91 0.84 -8.69 -2.45
CA GLN A 91 2.09 -8.51 -3.21
C GLN A 91 2.71 -7.13 -2.96
N ASN A 92 1.92 -6.14 -2.58
CA ASN A 92 2.37 -4.77 -2.34
C ASN A 92 2.66 -4.53 -0.85
N VAL A 93 3.69 -5.19 -0.32
CA VAL A 93 4.11 -5.02 1.08
C VAL A 93 5.52 -4.43 1.15
N PRO A 94 5.83 -3.60 2.18
CA PRO A 94 7.17 -3.06 2.38
C PRO A 94 8.18 -4.15 2.75
N ALA A 95 9.47 -3.81 2.73
CA ALA A 95 10.52 -4.65 3.27
C ALA A 95 10.28 -4.91 4.76
N GLN A 96 10.45 -6.17 5.18
CA GLN A 96 10.36 -6.60 6.59
C GLN A 96 11.66 -7.23 7.08
N ALA A 97 12.62 -7.43 6.18
CA ALA A 97 13.92 -7.96 6.50
C ALA A 97 14.80 -6.92 7.20
N LYS A 98 15.71 -7.36 8.08
CA LYS A 98 16.68 -6.48 8.75
C LYS A 98 17.63 -5.78 7.78
N SER A 99 17.81 -6.34 6.58
CA SER A 99 18.56 -5.75 5.48
C SER A 99 17.96 -4.43 4.96
N GLY A 100 16.70 -4.13 5.23
CA GLY A 100 15.99 -3.03 4.58
C GLY A 100 15.51 -3.35 3.16
N PHE A 101 16.00 -4.42 2.53
CA PHE A 101 15.59 -4.85 1.20
C PHE A 101 14.62 -6.03 1.26
N ARG A 102 13.56 -5.92 0.50
CA ARG A 102 12.52 -6.94 0.48
C ARG A 102 12.98 -8.23 -0.20
N GLY A 103 12.93 -9.33 0.57
CA GLY A 103 13.33 -10.66 0.09
C GLY A 103 14.84 -10.93 0.14
N VAL A 104 15.59 -10.07 0.85
CA VAL A 104 17.04 -10.21 1.04
C VAL A 104 17.33 -10.50 2.51
N TYR A 105 18.16 -11.47 2.75
CA TYR A 105 18.51 -11.97 4.09
C TYR A 105 19.99 -12.30 4.16
N VAL A 106 20.52 -12.38 5.39
CA VAL A 106 21.89 -12.82 5.64
C VAL A 106 21.87 -14.22 6.25
N ASP A 107 22.76 -15.10 5.80
CA ASP A 107 22.93 -16.43 6.36
C ASP A 107 23.87 -16.40 7.61
N ARG A 108 24.05 -17.55 8.24
CA ARG A 108 24.91 -17.67 9.43
C ARG A 108 26.40 -17.41 9.14
N ALA A 109 26.81 -17.52 7.90
CA ALA A 109 28.18 -17.25 7.46
C ALA A 109 28.40 -15.79 7.03
N GLY A 110 27.36 -14.95 7.15
CA GLY A 110 27.42 -13.53 6.78
C GLY A 110 27.22 -13.26 5.29
N ARG A 111 26.83 -14.24 4.48
CA ARG A 111 26.58 -14.07 3.05
C ARG A 111 25.13 -13.68 2.81
N TRP A 112 24.91 -12.85 1.82
CA TRP A 112 23.57 -12.40 1.43
C TRP A 112 22.86 -13.42 0.56
N TYR A 113 21.58 -13.66 0.78
CA TYR A 113 20.77 -14.49 -0.12
C TYR A 113 19.43 -13.83 -0.42
N ALA A 114 18.95 -14.08 -1.63
CA ALA A 114 17.66 -13.60 -2.09
C ALA A 114 16.65 -14.74 -2.17
N GLN A 115 15.43 -14.47 -1.67
CA GLN A 115 14.29 -15.39 -1.80
C GLN A 115 12.97 -14.64 -1.93
N VAL A 116 12.10 -15.13 -2.79
CA VAL A 116 10.78 -14.53 -3.06
C VAL A 116 9.70 -15.60 -3.07
N ARG A 117 8.58 -15.33 -2.42
CA ARG A 117 7.42 -16.22 -2.42
C ARG A 117 6.45 -15.84 -3.52
N VAL A 118 6.17 -16.78 -4.44
CA VAL A 118 5.20 -16.63 -5.53
C VAL A 118 4.21 -17.80 -5.48
N GLY A 119 2.93 -17.53 -5.49
CA GLY A 119 1.89 -18.58 -5.45
C GLY A 119 1.99 -19.53 -4.25
N GLY A 120 2.48 -19.04 -3.10
CA GLY A 120 2.71 -19.87 -1.91
C GLY A 120 4.07 -20.59 -1.88
N LYS A 121 4.74 -20.75 -3.02
CA LYS A 121 6.05 -21.40 -3.15
C LYS A 121 7.18 -20.41 -2.89
N LEU A 122 8.15 -20.79 -2.05
CA LEU A 122 9.36 -20.02 -1.81
C LEU A 122 10.41 -20.35 -2.89
N ASN A 123 10.88 -19.31 -3.58
CA ASN A 123 11.91 -19.44 -4.60
C ASN A 123 13.20 -18.86 -4.05
N HIS A 124 14.23 -19.66 -3.93
CA HIS A 124 15.58 -19.24 -3.60
C HIS A 124 16.30 -18.81 -4.88
N LEU A 125 16.80 -17.57 -4.91
CA LEU A 125 17.32 -16.93 -6.12
C LEU A 125 18.84 -16.92 -6.18
N GLY A 126 19.50 -17.35 -5.11
CA GLY A 126 20.96 -17.42 -5.03
C GLY A 126 21.51 -16.80 -3.75
N THR A 127 22.83 -16.93 -3.60
CA THR A 127 23.64 -16.34 -2.55
C THR A 127 24.64 -15.39 -3.19
N PHE A 128 24.87 -14.24 -2.56
CA PHE A 128 25.63 -13.12 -3.13
C PHE A 128 26.62 -12.58 -2.11
N ASP A 129 27.67 -11.96 -2.59
CA ASP A 129 28.72 -11.39 -1.75
C ASP A 129 28.32 -9.99 -1.20
N ASN A 130 27.39 -9.32 -1.88
CA ASN A 130 26.89 -8.02 -1.43
C ASN A 130 25.35 -7.95 -1.42
N GLU A 131 24.83 -7.03 -0.63
CA GLU A 131 23.42 -6.84 -0.39
C GLU A 131 22.68 -6.26 -1.59
N GLU A 132 23.31 -5.36 -2.31
CA GLU A 132 22.74 -4.64 -3.45
C GLU A 132 22.49 -5.61 -4.62
N GLU A 133 23.38 -6.55 -4.85
CA GLU A 133 23.21 -7.58 -5.87
C GLU A 133 22.04 -8.51 -5.52
N ALA A 134 21.97 -8.96 -4.28
CA ALA A 134 20.84 -9.75 -3.79
C ALA A 134 19.51 -8.99 -3.92
N ALA A 135 19.50 -7.68 -3.60
CA ALA A 135 18.34 -6.82 -3.71
C ALA A 135 17.90 -6.66 -5.17
N ARG A 136 18.82 -6.43 -6.09
CA ARG A 136 18.54 -6.31 -7.53
C ARG A 136 17.89 -7.59 -8.06
N VAL A 137 18.47 -8.75 -7.77
CA VAL A 137 17.94 -10.05 -8.22
C VAL A 137 16.55 -10.32 -7.64
N ALA A 138 16.35 -10.01 -6.36
CA ALA A 138 15.03 -10.15 -5.73
C ALA A 138 13.98 -9.19 -6.33
N SER A 139 14.37 -7.96 -6.65
CA SER A 139 13.49 -6.96 -7.28
C SER A 139 13.11 -7.36 -8.70
N ASP A 140 14.08 -7.76 -9.51
CA ASP A 140 13.86 -8.20 -10.89
C ASP A 140 12.91 -9.41 -10.94
N PHE A 141 13.13 -10.39 -10.07
CA PHE A 141 12.26 -11.57 -9.96
C PHE A 141 10.83 -11.19 -9.53
N ARG A 142 10.66 -10.24 -8.58
CA ARG A 142 9.33 -9.77 -8.19
C ARG A 142 8.65 -9.02 -9.33
N ARG A 143 9.37 -8.18 -10.05
CA ARG A 143 8.85 -7.41 -11.20
C ARG A 143 8.30 -8.35 -12.27
N GLU A 144 8.95 -9.48 -12.51
CA GLU A 144 8.51 -10.49 -13.47
C GLU A 144 7.31 -11.31 -12.98
N HIS A 145 7.30 -11.71 -11.69
CA HIS A 145 6.35 -12.71 -11.18
C HIS A 145 5.27 -12.16 -10.28
N LEU A 146 5.39 -10.92 -9.81
CA LEU A 146 4.44 -10.27 -8.89
C LEU A 146 4.02 -8.90 -9.41
N PRO A 147 3.14 -8.83 -10.42
CA PRO A 147 2.79 -7.59 -11.11
C PRO A 147 2.12 -6.53 -10.22
N TYR A 148 1.68 -6.89 -9.03
CA TYR A 148 1.13 -5.97 -8.03
C TYR A 148 2.16 -5.55 -6.98
N SER A 149 3.42 -5.97 -7.08
CA SER A 149 4.51 -5.50 -6.22
C SER A 149 4.96 -4.10 -6.62
N TYR A 150 5.15 -3.23 -5.64
CA TYR A 150 5.78 -1.93 -5.85
C TYR A 150 7.28 -2.05 -5.59
N GLU A 151 8.09 -1.70 -6.58
CA GLU A 151 9.54 -1.78 -6.53
C GLU A 151 10.19 -0.38 -6.56
N GLY A 152 9.46 0.64 -6.11
CA GLY A 152 10.01 1.96 -5.87
C GLY A 152 10.92 1.98 -4.64
N SER A 153 11.76 2.99 -4.52
CA SER A 153 12.59 3.24 -3.34
C SER A 153 11.70 3.36 -2.10
N ASP A 154 11.98 2.56 -1.11
CA ASP A 154 11.39 2.71 0.23
C ASP A 154 11.99 3.92 0.94
#